data_b9c4c37a33c746585da0574ef455d77e
#
_entry.id   b9c4c37a33c746585da0574ef455d77e
#
_cell.length_a   1.000
_cell.length_b   1.000
_cell.length_c   1.000
_cell.angle_alpha   90.00
_cell.angle_beta   90.00
_cell.angle_gamma   90.00
#
_symmetry.space_group_name_H-M   'P 1'
#
loop_
_entity.id
_entity.type
_entity.pdbx_description
1 polymer ?
#
loop_
_entity_poly.entity_id
_entity_poly.type
_entity_poly.pdbx_seq_one_letter_code
_entity_poly.pdbx_strand_id
1 'polypeptide(L)'
;FVWDGAGPDVCELHYAEGSHERITDFQPMQKTLEIGVPAVFIPFGGRPSDGFLPFFNVAAPQRGIVVAIGWTGQWAASFMREDGGVRVRAGMEQAKFKLMPHETVRTPSVLVMAWSGGDRMAGQNRFRHLLLEHYVPQYDGAPVQPLLAASPHAAVGFEKTTEANMVEAIRNIAAHRLPVDYYWIDAGWFTAPGNNWARGVGNFEPDPARFPNGLKPVADAAHEAGLKFLLWFEPERVMPDTFLFERHPDWLLKPPEDLALPIRYQFNDRFHLLDLSHPEASAWLTETVSNAISEIGIDAYRNDFNMYPSYYWRNGEPEDRQGIKEIEYVQALYRYFDALRQQHPQLLLDTCASGGRRIDIEMLKRALILTRSDYLWDPTGQQCHTHGLAQWLPITGIGAAEPDRYKCRSGYGSHFAFAVDYYSKDEALWDSARATLDECRALAPMFREDFYPLTPYSTANDVWMAWQFHDPKKQAGLVQAFRRQDCASTVLQCVLHGLEPQSVYRIVNLDSHEAVQITGSSLLDTGFVVTLEEKPAAAIFTYTLDKQEPK
;
A
#
# COMPACT_ATOMS: atom_id res chain seq x y z
N PHE A 1 -21.70 0.03 -18.68
CA PHE A 1 -22.83 -0.83 -18.27
C PHE A 1 -23.81 -0.05 -17.40
N VAL A 2 -24.99 -0.61 -17.19
CA VAL A 2 -26.00 -0.08 -16.27
C VAL A 2 -26.26 -1.15 -15.21
N TRP A 3 -26.21 -0.74 -13.93
CA TRP A 3 -26.66 -1.57 -12.83
C TRP A 3 -28.10 -1.21 -12.49
N ASP A 4 -29.03 -2.11 -12.76
CA ASP A 4 -30.47 -1.95 -12.54
C ASP A 4 -30.93 -2.36 -11.13
N GLY A 5 -30.05 -3.00 -10.35
CA GLY A 5 -30.33 -3.45 -8.98
C GLY A 5 -30.68 -2.34 -7.99
N ALA A 6 -30.46 -1.08 -8.33
CA ALA A 6 -30.83 0.06 -7.50
C ALA A 6 -32.35 0.27 -7.39
N GLY A 7 -33.10 -0.05 -8.47
CA GLY A 7 -34.53 0.24 -8.49
C GLY A 7 -34.81 1.74 -8.27
N PRO A 8 -35.88 2.11 -7.53
CA PRO A 8 -36.20 3.50 -7.20
C PRO A 8 -35.40 4.04 -5.99
N ASP A 9 -34.62 3.18 -5.31
CA ASP A 9 -33.94 3.53 -4.05
C ASP A 9 -32.86 4.62 -4.25
N VAL A 10 -32.58 5.34 -3.19
CA VAL A 10 -31.42 6.25 -3.13
C VAL A 10 -30.15 5.42 -3.26
N CYS A 11 -29.24 5.89 -4.11
CA CYS A 11 -27.94 5.27 -4.31
C CYS A 11 -26.83 6.16 -3.78
N GLU A 12 -25.98 5.59 -2.97
CA GLU A 12 -24.77 6.23 -2.48
C GLU A 12 -23.54 5.64 -3.16
N LEU A 13 -22.63 6.50 -3.59
CA LEU A 13 -21.33 6.13 -4.07
C LEU A 13 -20.31 6.32 -2.97
N HIS A 14 -19.73 5.23 -2.49
CA HIS A 14 -18.61 5.24 -1.56
C HIS A 14 -17.32 5.04 -2.35
N TYR A 15 -16.33 5.87 -2.05
CA TYR A 15 -15.01 5.89 -2.69
C TYR A 15 -13.98 6.43 -1.70
N ALA A 16 -12.73 6.51 -2.08
CA ALA A 16 -11.68 7.10 -1.26
C ALA A 16 -10.77 8.02 -2.09
N GLU A 17 -10.18 9.02 -1.46
CA GLU A 17 -9.02 9.70 -2.02
C GLU A 17 -7.89 8.69 -2.25
N GLY A 18 -6.97 9.03 -3.16
CA GLY A 18 -5.73 8.31 -3.35
C GLY A 18 -4.64 8.80 -2.39
N SER A 19 -3.38 8.48 -2.73
CA SER A 19 -2.24 8.97 -1.98
C SER A 19 -1.73 10.30 -2.56
N HIS A 20 -1.56 11.28 -1.69
CA HIS A 20 -0.98 12.59 -1.99
C HIS A 20 0.17 12.95 -1.03
N GLU A 21 0.59 11.98 -0.17
CA GLU A 21 1.54 12.18 0.91
C GLU A 21 1.01 13.22 1.91
N ARG A 22 -0.20 12.99 2.37
CA ARG A 22 -0.92 13.85 3.31
C ARG A 22 -1.58 13.01 4.39
N ILE A 23 -1.93 13.67 5.48
CA ILE A 23 -2.75 13.08 6.56
C ILE A 23 -4.09 12.53 6.03
N THR A 24 -4.60 13.08 4.92
CA THR A 24 -5.86 12.69 4.28
C THR A 24 -5.72 11.60 3.22
N ASP A 25 -4.52 11.02 3.03
CA ASP A 25 -4.39 9.89 2.10
C ASP A 25 -5.40 8.81 2.43
N PHE A 26 -6.09 8.33 1.41
CA PHE A 26 -7.15 7.32 1.49
C PHE A 26 -8.39 7.73 2.28
N GLN A 27 -8.63 9.02 2.49
CA GLN A 27 -9.82 9.52 3.16
C GLN A 27 -11.08 8.91 2.55
N PRO A 28 -11.94 8.23 3.35
CA PRO A 28 -13.19 7.69 2.85
C PRO A 28 -14.17 8.82 2.53
N MET A 29 -14.76 8.74 1.35
CA MET A 29 -15.68 9.71 0.81
C MET A 29 -17.00 9.04 0.43
N GLN A 30 -18.09 9.81 0.48
CA GLN A 30 -19.37 9.36 -0.04
C GLN A 30 -20.10 10.48 -0.78
N LYS A 31 -20.94 10.09 -1.73
CA LYS A 31 -21.76 11.00 -2.51
C LYS A 31 -23.08 10.34 -2.91
N THR A 32 -24.22 11.00 -2.65
CA THR A 32 -25.49 10.58 -3.20
C THR A 32 -25.50 10.80 -4.71
N LEU A 33 -25.88 9.78 -5.48
CA LEU A 33 -25.99 9.87 -6.93
C LEU A 33 -27.34 10.48 -7.32
N GLU A 34 -27.29 11.64 -7.95
CA GLU A 34 -28.46 12.36 -8.47
C GLU A 34 -28.79 11.94 -9.92
N ILE A 35 -30.08 11.93 -10.27
CA ILE A 35 -30.53 11.58 -11.62
C ILE A 35 -29.98 12.60 -12.64
N GLY A 36 -29.30 12.07 -13.67
CA GLY A 36 -28.75 12.87 -14.77
C GLY A 36 -27.47 13.62 -14.44
N VAL A 37 -26.97 13.58 -13.20
CA VAL A 37 -25.74 14.26 -12.78
C VAL A 37 -24.60 13.24 -12.64
N PRO A 38 -23.57 13.29 -13.51
CA PRO A 38 -22.44 12.37 -13.41
C PRO A 38 -21.50 12.74 -12.26
N ALA A 39 -21.08 11.74 -11.47
CA ALA A 39 -19.92 11.82 -10.61
C ALA A 39 -18.71 11.30 -11.40
N VAL A 40 -17.70 12.15 -11.64
CA VAL A 40 -16.54 11.84 -12.48
C VAL A 40 -15.29 11.79 -11.63
N PHE A 41 -14.44 10.79 -11.89
CA PHE A 41 -13.19 10.53 -11.18
C PHE A 41 -12.07 10.30 -12.18
N ILE A 42 -10.96 10.99 -11.99
CA ILE A 42 -9.77 10.91 -12.84
C ILE A 42 -8.56 11.03 -11.91
N PRO A 43 -7.62 10.07 -11.91
CA PRO A 43 -6.38 10.20 -11.15
C PRO A 43 -5.48 11.26 -11.78
N PHE A 44 -4.37 11.56 -11.11
CA PHE A 44 -3.46 12.60 -11.58
C PHE A 44 -2.17 12.02 -12.16
N GLY A 45 -1.73 12.59 -13.28
CA GLY A 45 -0.37 12.43 -13.81
C GLY A 45 0.01 11.06 -14.34
N GLY A 46 -0.96 10.14 -14.57
CA GLY A 46 -0.69 8.80 -15.08
C GLY A 46 -0.44 7.74 -14.00
N ARG A 47 -0.62 8.08 -12.72
CA ARG A 47 -0.51 7.13 -11.61
C ARG A 47 -1.92 6.78 -11.09
N PRO A 48 -2.30 5.49 -11.06
CA PRO A 48 -3.70 5.06 -10.94
C PRO A 48 -4.37 5.43 -9.62
N SER A 49 -3.63 5.67 -8.55
CA SER A 49 -4.18 6.05 -7.25
C SER A 49 -3.63 7.39 -6.73
N ASP A 50 -3.17 8.27 -7.63
CA ASP A 50 -2.89 9.66 -7.32
C ASP A 50 -4.18 10.47 -7.49
N GLY A 51 -4.79 10.94 -6.41
CA GLY A 51 -6.06 11.66 -6.41
C GLY A 51 -7.23 10.82 -5.93
N PHE A 52 -7.47 9.67 -6.54
CA PHE A 52 -8.54 8.76 -6.16
C PHE A 52 -8.06 7.31 -6.20
N LEU A 53 -8.50 6.48 -5.23
CA LEU A 53 -8.40 5.04 -5.38
C LEU A 53 -9.30 4.57 -6.52
N PRO A 54 -8.87 3.61 -7.35
CA PRO A 54 -9.67 3.05 -8.43
C PRO A 54 -10.73 2.05 -7.95
N PHE A 55 -11.31 2.27 -6.77
CA PHE A 55 -12.26 1.38 -6.09
C PHE A 55 -13.51 2.16 -5.69
N PHE A 56 -14.67 1.64 -6.05
CA PHE A 56 -15.96 2.28 -5.84
C PHE A 56 -16.98 1.28 -5.36
N ASN A 57 -17.85 1.66 -4.43
CA ASN A 57 -19.00 0.87 -4.01
C ASN A 57 -20.28 1.69 -4.23
N VAL A 58 -21.07 1.30 -5.20
CA VAL A 58 -22.40 1.86 -5.41
C VAL A 58 -23.38 1.06 -4.55
N ALA A 59 -23.91 1.70 -3.53
CA ALA A 59 -24.77 1.07 -2.53
C ALA A 59 -26.20 1.59 -2.61
N ALA A 60 -27.16 0.68 -2.60
CA ALA A 60 -28.56 0.89 -2.26
C ALA A 60 -28.87 0.09 -0.98
N PRO A 61 -30.04 0.24 -0.34
CA PRO A 61 -30.37 -0.51 0.87
C PRO A 61 -30.18 -2.02 0.69
N GLN A 62 -29.29 -2.61 1.49
CA GLN A 62 -28.94 -4.03 1.55
C GLN A 62 -28.41 -4.68 0.26
N ARG A 63 -27.99 -3.91 -0.73
CA ARG A 63 -27.40 -4.39 -1.99
C ARG A 63 -26.56 -3.34 -2.67
N GLY A 64 -25.66 -3.77 -3.53
CA GLY A 64 -24.83 -2.86 -4.29
C GLY A 64 -23.89 -3.57 -5.26
N ILE A 65 -23.02 -2.78 -5.84
CA ILE A 65 -21.91 -3.26 -6.66
C ILE A 65 -20.60 -2.58 -6.24
N VAL A 66 -19.55 -3.38 -6.13
CA VAL A 66 -18.18 -2.87 -6.09
C VAL A 66 -17.63 -2.85 -7.51
N VAL A 67 -17.05 -1.71 -7.90
CA VAL A 67 -16.39 -1.52 -9.19
C VAL A 67 -14.92 -1.21 -8.91
N ALA A 68 -14.01 -1.98 -9.50
CA ALA A 68 -12.57 -1.76 -9.37
C ALA A 68 -11.93 -1.70 -10.76
N ILE A 69 -11.08 -0.67 -10.97
CA ILE A 69 -10.40 -0.45 -12.24
C ILE A 69 -8.99 -1.04 -12.16
N GLY A 70 -8.63 -1.85 -13.15
CA GLY A 70 -7.31 -2.43 -13.33
C GLY A 70 -6.59 -1.78 -14.50
N TRP A 71 -5.89 -0.70 -14.21
CA TRP A 71 -5.06 0.01 -15.16
C TRP A 71 -4.00 0.83 -14.42
N THR A 72 -2.75 0.46 -14.60
CA THR A 72 -1.62 1.14 -13.96
C THR A 72 -1.19 2.39 -14.75
N GLY A 73 -2.19 3.16 -15.16
CA GLY A 73 -2.05 4.38 -15.96
C GLY A 73 -3.18 5.38 -15.66
N GLN A 74 -3.45 6.26 -16.60
CA GLN A 74 -4.43 7.34 -16.48
C GLN A 74 -5.82 6.85 -16.87
N TRP A 75 -6.58 6.42 -15.89
CA TRP A 75 -7.97 6.00 -16.08
C TRP A 75 -8.96 7.15 -15.84
N ALA A 76 -10.21 6.97 -16.30
CA ALA A 76 -11.36 7.79 -15.93
C ALA A 76 -12.56 6.90 -15.62
N ALA A 77 -13.37 7.32 -14.64
CA ALA A 77 -14.63 6.67 -14.32
C ALA A 77 -15.75 7.69 -14.11
N SER A 78 -16.97 7.30 -14.45
CA SER A 78 -18.15 8.11 -14.13
C SER A 78 -19.33 7.23 -13.71
N PHE A 79 -20.05 7.74 -12.72
CA PHE A 79 -21.25 7.11 -12.16
C PHE A 79 -22.41 8.10 -12.26
N MET A 80 -23.52 7.69 -12.86
CA MET A 80 -24.68 8.56 -13.06
C MET A 80 -25.96 7.79 -12.78
N ARG A 81 -26.80 8.33 -11.92
CA ARG A 81 -28.14 7.80 -11.66
C ARG A 81 -29.01 8.05 -12.89
N GLU A 82 -29.74 7.02 -13.32
CA GLU A 82 -30.78 7.07 -14.36
C GLU A 82 -32.09 6.50 -13.79
N ASP A 83 -33.21 6.68 -14.48
CA ASP A 83 -34.52 6.19 -14.02
C ASP A 83 -34.55 4.68 -13.75
N GLY A 84 -33.76 3.91 -14.49
CA GLY A 84 -33.70 2.45 -14.38
C GLY A 84 -32.51 1.89 -13.61
N GLY A 85 -31.62 2.74 -13.06
CA GLY A 85 -30.44 2.21 -12.39
C GLY A 85 -29.27 3.21 -12.32
N VAL A 86 -28.06 2.69 -12.20
CA VAL A 86 -26.83 3.49 -12.21
C VAL A 86 -25.98 3.13 -13.43
N ARG A 87 -25.76 4.09 -14.29
CA ARG A 87 -24.83 3.97 -15.44
C ARG A 87 -23.40 4.15 -14.95
N VAL A 88 -22.56 3.16 -15.23
CA VAL A 88 -21.12 3.19 -14.94
C VAL A 88 -20.34 3.20 -16.24
N ARG A 89 -19.39 4.11 -16.36
CA ARG A 89 -18.39 4.16 -17.42
C ARG A 89 -17.01 4.16 -16.77
N ALA A 90 -16.11 3.34 -17.28
CA ALA A 90 -14.73 3.28 -16.81
C ALA A 90 -13.83 2.87 -17.98
N GLY A 91 -12.64 3.45 -18.05
CA GLY A 91 -11.67 3.18 -19.11
C GLY A 91 -10.46 4.09 -19.00
N MET A 92 -9.70 4.24 -20.09
CA MET A 92 -8.66 5.26 -20.18
C MET A 92 -9.30 6.65 -20.24
N GLU A 93 -8.63 7.64 -19.64
CA GLU A 93 -9.03 9.04 -19.76
C GLU A 93 -8.93 9.53 -21.22
N GLN A 94 -7.84 9.19 -21.88
CA GLN A 94 -7.59 9.55 -23.28
C GLN A 94 -7.38 8.29 -24.12
N ALA A 95 -8.30 8.07 -25.07
CA ALA A 95 -8.24 6.97 -26.03
C ALA A 95 -8.85 7.45 -27.35
N LYS A 96 -8.05 8.13 -28.18
CA LYS A 96 -8.46 8.60 -29.52
C LYS A 96 -7.42 8.12 -30.54
N PHE A 97 -7.56 6.88 -30.97
CA PHE A 97 -6.59 6.28 -31.88
C PHE A 97 -7.24 5.35 -32.90
N LYS A 98 -6.60 5.23 -34.05
CA LYS A 98 -6.85 4.17 -35.01
C LYS A 98 -5.93 2.98 -34.72
N LEU A 99 -6.41 1.78 -34.93
CA LEU A 99 -5.58 0.57 -34.98
C LEU A 99 -4.96 0.42 -36.36
N MET A 100 -3.69 0.07 -36.42
CA MET A 100 -3.01 -0.28 -37.65
C MET A 100 -3.30 -1.75 -38.01
N PRO A 101 -3.09 -2.16 -39.27
CA PRO A 101 -3.24 -3.57 -39.64
C PRO A 101 -2.43 -4.49 -38.72
N HIS A 102 -3.09 -5.54 -38.20
CA HIS A 102 -2.52 -6.51 -37.27
C HIS A 102 -2.13 -5.99 -35.89
N GLU A 103 -2.41 -4.72 -35.57
CA GLU A 103 -2.18 -4.16 -34.25
C GLU A 103 -3.26 -4.64 -33.25
N THR A 104 -2.80 -5.05 -32.08
CA THR A 104 -3.66 -5.42 -30.94
C THR A 104 -3.31 -4.59 -29.74
N VAL A 105 -4.32 -4.04 -29.08
CA VAL A 105 -4.16 -3.25 -27.86
C VAL A 105 -4.92 -3.89 -26.72
N ARG A 106 -4.41 -3.73 -25.51
CA ARG A 106 -5.11 -4.04 -24.27
C ARG A 106 -5.74 -2.78 -23.73
N THR A 107 -6.98 -2.87 -23.32
CA THR A 107 -7.68 -1.80 -22.58
C THR A 107 -7.63 -2.05 -21.07
N PRO A 108 -7.96 -1.07 -20.23
CA PRO A 108 -8.18 -1.28 -18.80
C PRO A 108 -9.14 -2.43 -18.53
N SER A 109 -8.86 -3.23 -17.51
CA SER A 109 -9.81 -4.19 -16.97
C SER A 109 -10.71 -3.53 -15.95
N VAL A 110 -11.96 -3.95 -15.87
CA VAL A 110 -12.91 -3.47 -14.87
C VAL A 110 -13.54 -4.68 -14.18
N LEU A 111 -13.32 -4.80 -12.88
CA LEU A 111 -14.00 -5.79 -12.05
C LEU A 111 -15.32 -5.20 -11.57
N VAL A 112 -16.39 -5.97 -11.68
CA VAL A 112 -17.69 -5.63 -11.12
C VAL A 112 -18.15 -6.79 -10.25
N MET A 113 -18.36 -6.54 -8.95
CA MET A 113 -18.81 -7.53 -7.97
C MET A 113 -20.11 -7.08 -7.34
N ALA A 114 -21.18 -7.80 -7.59
CA ALA A 114 -22.46 -7.57 -6.91
C ALA A 114 -22.43 -8.12 -5.48
N TRP A 115 -23.12 -7.41 -4.58
CA TRP A 115 -23.29 -7.85 -3.21
C TRP A 115 -24.73 -7.62 -2.72
N SER A 116 -25.16 -8.42 -1.74
CA SER A 116 -26.46 -8.30 -1.08
C SER A 116 -26.38 -8.79 0.37
N GLY A 117 -27.30 -8.28 1.19
CA GLY A 117 -27.32 -8.52 2.64
C GLY A 117 -26.35 -7.61 3.39
N GLY A 118 -26.76 -7.08 4.53
CA GLY A 118 -25.97 -6.15 5.33
C GLY A 118 -25.92 -4.73 4.77
N ASP A 119 -24.90 -4.01 5.16
CA ASP A 119 -24.60 -2.65 4.69
C ASP A 119 -23.47 -2.65 3.65
N ARG A 120 -22.97 -1.45 3.32
CA ARG A 120 -21.86 -1.28 2.37
C ARG A 120 -20.57 -2.04 2.77
N MET A 121 -20.34 -2.24 4.08
CA MET A 121 -19.14 -2.96 4.55
C MET A 121 -19.20 -4.44 4.20
N ALA A 122 -20.39 -5.05 4.12
CA ALA A 122 -20.53 -6.42 3.61
C ALA A 122 -19.98 -6.55 2.18
N GLY A 123 -20.24 -5.57 1.31
CA GLY A 123 -19.67 -5.51 -0.04
C GLY A 123 -18.16 -5.31 -0.04
N GLN A 124 -17.67 -4.35 0.77
CA GLN A 124 -16.23 -4.04 0.85
C GLN A 124 -15.43 -5.21 1.45
N ASN A 125 -15.93 -5.88 2.48
CA ASN A 125 -15.27 -7.06 3.05
C ASN A 125 -15.24 -8.24 2.06
N ARG A 126 -16.33 -8.49 1.31
CA ARG A 126 -16.29 -9.48 0.21
C ARG A 126 -15.27 -9.14 -0.85
N PHE A 127 -15.10 -7.84 -1.17
CA PHE A 127 -14.07 -7.40 -2.10
C PHE A 127 -12.66 -7.61 -1.53
N ARG A 128 -12.43 -7.36 -0.24
CA ARG A 128 -11.16 -7.65 0.44
C ARG A 128 -10.80 -9.15 0.34
N HIS A 129 -11.76 -10.05 0.62
CA HIS A 129 -11.55 -11.50 0.46
C HIS A 129 -11.28 -11.89 -0.99
N LEU A 130 -12.03 -11.33 -1.94
CA LEU A 130 -11.79 -11.56 -3.37
C LEU A 130 -10.36 -11.15 -3.78
N LEU A 131 -9.90 -9.99 -3.32
CA LEU A 131 -8.52 -9.56 -3.59
C LEU A 131 -7.50 -10.50 -2.97
N LEU A 132 -7.69 -10.90 -1.72
CA LEU A 132 -6.78 -11.79 -1.00
C LEU A 132 -6.68 -13.18 -1.67
N GLU A 133 -7.79 -13.73 -2.09
CA GLU A 133 -7.88 -15.09 -2.65
C GLU A 133 -7.45 -15.16 -4.12
N HIS A 134 -7.68 -14.10 -4.92
CA HIS A 134 -7.57 -14.18 -6.37
C HIS A 134 -6.65 -13.13 -7.03
N TYR A 135 -6.28 -12.08 -6.31
CA TYR A 135 -5.47 -10.98 -6.87
C TYR A 135 -4.10 -10.86 -6.20
N VAL A 136 -4.03 -10.92 -4.89
CA VAL A 136 -2.74 -10.82 -4.19
C VAL A 136 -1.81 -11.96 -4.60
N PRO A 137 -0.50 -11.70 -4.85
CA PRO A 137 0.45 -12.72 -5.22
C PRO A 137 0.45 -13.92 -4.28
N GLN A 138 0.41 -15.11 -4.87
CA GLN A 138 0.48 -16.37 -4.15
C GLN A 138 1.92 -16.90 -4.18
N TYR A 139 2.39 -17.41 -3.06
CA TYR A 139 3.67 -18.09 -2.88
C TYR A 139 3.38 -19.48 -2.31
N ASP A 140 3.84 -20.53 -3.01
CA ASP A 140 3.55 -21.93 -2.65
C ASP A 140 2.04 -22.21 -2.45
N GLY A 141 1.21 -21.57 -3.27
CA GLY A 141 -0.25 -21.74 -3.27
C GLY A 141 -1.00 -21.02 -2.14
N ALA A 142 -0.33 -20.15 -1.40
CA ALA A 142 -0.95 -19.34 -0.34
C ALA A 142 -0.62 -17.85 -0.54
N PRO A 143 -1.49 -16.91 -0.10
CA PRO A 143 -1.15 -15.51 -0.07
C PRO A 143 0.10 -15.26 0.79
N VAL A 144 0.89 -14.26 0.39
CA VAL A 144 2.09 -13.86 1.14
C VAL A 144 1.76 -13.71 2.63
N GLN A 145 2.62 -14.25 3.47
CA GLN A 145 2.44 -14.14 4.91
C GLN A 145 2.75 -12.70 5.38
N PRO A 146 2.18 -12.25 6.50
CA PRO A 146 2.57 -10.99 7.13
C PRO A 146 4.07 -10.95 7.34
N LEU A 147 4.70 -9.80 7.02
CA LEU A 147 6.14 -9.65 7.15
C LEU A 147 6.51 -8.41 7.96
N LEU A 148 7.60 -8.53 8.69
CA LEU A 148 8.23 -7.45 9.45
C LEU A 148 9.59 -7.15 8.83
N ALA A 149 9.89 -5.87 8.59
CA ALA A 149 11.13 -5.43 8.00
C ALA A 149 11.91 -4.49 8.93
N ALA A 150 13.22 -4.59 8.93
CA ALA A 150 14.12 -3.64 9.57
C ALA A 150 14.68 -2.69 8.50
N SER A 151 14.50 -1.37 8.68
CA SER A 151 15.04 -0.34 7.78
C SER A 151 15.94 0.63 8.56
N PRO A 152 17.23 0.76 8.22
CA PRO A 152 18.16 1.61 8.97
C PRO A 152 18.07 3.10 8.59
N HIS A 153 17.33 3.48 7.56
CA HIS A 153 17.42 4.80 6.93
C HIS A 153 16.97 5.96 7.81
N ALA A 154 16.04 5.74 8.75
CA ALA A 154 15.65 6.78 9.69
C ALA A 154 16.80 7.22 10.61
N ALA A 155 17.72 6.30 10.95
CA ALA A 155 18.88 6.58 11.79
C ALA A 155 20.10 7.07 10.99
N VAL A 156 20.32 6.54 9.78
CA VAL A 156 21.55 6.77 9.00
C VAL A 156 21.35 7.81 7.88
N GLY A 157 20.18 7.80 7.23
CA GLY A 157 19.94 8.55 5.98
C GLY A 157 20.48 7.81 4.74
N PHE A 158 19.88 8.10 3.58
CA PHE A 158 20.13 7.37 2.34
C PHE A 158 21.60 7.45 1.87
N GLU A 159 22.17 8.64 1.86
CA GLU A 159 23.52 8.89 1.32
C GLU A 159 24.65 8.47 2.27
N LYS A 160 24.32 8.11 3.51
CA LYS A 160 25.30 7.68 4.52
C LYS A 160 25.33 6.17 4.72
N THR A 161 24.51 5.43 3.99
CA THR A 161 24.58 3.96 4.00
C THR A 161 25.89 3.50 3.37
N THR A 162 26.56 2.56 4.01
CA THR A 162 27.81 1.93 3.56
C THR A 162 27.74 0.44 3.80
N GLU A 163 28.54 -0.35 3.08
CA GLU A 163 28.69 -1.80 3.35
C GLU A 163 28.93 -2.07 4.84
N ALA A 164 29.85 -1.33 5.46
CA ALA A 164 30.25 -1.54 6.84
C ALA A 164 29.10 -1.29 7.83
N ASN A 165 28.42 -0.13 7.72
CA ASN A 165 27.36 0.19 8.67
C ASN A 165 26.10 -0.66 8.44
N MET A 166 25.79 -1.09 7.21
CA MET A 166 24.68 -2.00 6.97
C MET A 166 24.91 -3.38 7.57
N VAL A 167 26.14 -3.92 7.40
CA VAL A 167 26.54 -5.20 8.03
C VAL A 167 26.52 -5.09 9.57
N GLU A 168 26.97 -3.95 10.13
CA GLU A 168 26.90 -3.71 11.58
C GLU A 168 25.44 -3.72 12.08
N ALA A 169 24.53 -3.02 11.41
CA ALA A 169 23.12 -3.02 11.79
C ALA A 169 22.52 -4.42 11.78
N ILE A 170 22.79 -5.22 10.73
CA ILE A 170 22.33 -6.61 10.64
C ILE A 170 22.86 -7.46 11.81
N ARG A 171 24.14 -7.33 12.14
CA ARG A 171 24.74 -8.05 13.29
C ARG A 171 24.09 -7.66 14.61
N ASN A 172 23.79 -6.38 14.80
CA ASN A 172 23.10 -5.90 16.00
C ASN A 172 21.66 -6.45 16.08
N ILE A 173 20.92 -6.45 14.97
CA ILE A 173 19.58 -7.05 14.87
C ILE A 173 19.63 -8.54 15.29
N ALA A 174 20.60 -9.29 14.77
CA ALA A 174 20.78 -10.71 15.11
C ALA A 174 21.18 -10.90 16.56
N ALA A 175 22.13 -10.12 17.08
CA ALA A 175 22.60 -10.20 18.48
C ALA A 175 21.47 -9.95 19.47
N HIS A 176 20.59 -8.98 19.20
CA HIS A 176 19.43 -8.65 20.02
C HIS A 176 18.18 -9.47 19.69
N ARG A 177 18.28 -10.41 18.73
CA ARG A 177 17.19 -11.34 18.35
C ARG A 177 15.89 -10.64 18.02
N LEU A 178 15.95 -9.55 17.25
CA LEU A 178 14.71 -8.89 16.81
C LEU A 178 13.93 -9.80 15.85
N PRO A 179 12.62 -9.98 16.05
CA PRO A 179 11.80 -10.86 15.22
C PRO A 179 11.38 -10.19 13.91
N VAL A 180 12.35 -9.83 13.06
CA VAL A 180 12.13 -9.28 11.72
C VAL A 180 12.42 -10.34 10.64
N ASP A 181 11.79 -10.22 9.48
CA ASP A 181 11.92 -11.17 8.38
C ASP A 181 12.85 -10.64 7.28
N TYR A 182 12.89 -9.31 7.11
CA TYR A 182 13.63 -8.66 6.05
C TYR A 182 14.53 -7.54 6.59
N TYR A 183 15.73 -7.43 6.00
CA TYR A 183 16.55 -6.24 6.08
C TYR A 183 16.37 -5.43 4.82
N TRP A 184 15.99 -4.16 4.95
CA TRP A 184 15.55 -3.31 3.85
C TRP A 184 16.55 -2.18 3.60
N ILE A 185 17.20 -2.19 2.43
CA ILE A 185 17.92 -1.02 1.91
C ILE A 185 17.02 -0.28 0.90
N ASP A 186 16.72 0.97 1.22
CA ASP A 186 15.97 1.89 0.36
C ASP A 186 16.92 2.63 -0.60
N ALA A 187 16.53 3.79 -1.14
CA ALA A 187 17.28 4.58 -2.10
C ALA A 187 18.73 4.88 -1.66
N GLY A 188 19.56 5.32 -2.60
CA GLY A 188 20.87 5.91 -2.32
C GLY A 188 22.05 4.97 -2.30
N TRP A 189 21.91 3.69 -2.59
CA TRP A 189 23.01 2.72 -2.65
C TRP A 189 23.91 2.85 -3.88
N PHE A 190 23.44 3.49 -4.94
CA PHE A 190 24.11 3.67 -6.23
C PHE A 190 24.91 4.98 -6.29
N THR A 191 25.79 5.10 -7.28
CA THR A 191 26.55 6.32 -7.56
C THR A 191 25.61 7.48 -7.91
N ALA A 192 25.79 8.63 -7.24
CA ALA A 192 24.95 9.81 -7.43
C ALA A 192 25.75 11.11 -7.49
N PRO A 193 25.52 11.99 -8.49
CA PRO A 193 26.18 13.30 -8.57
C PRO A 193 25.93 14.14 -7.31
N GLY A 194 27.00 14.69 -6.73
CA GLY A 194 26.92 15.54 -5.54
C GLY A 194 26.42 14.83 -4.27
N ASN A 195 26.56 13.50 -4.22
CA ASN A 195 26.08 12.67 -3.11
C ASN A 195 24.59 12.93 -2.79
N ASN A 196 23.76 13.06 -3.82
CA ASN A 196 22.32 13.22 -3.72
C ASN A 196 21.66 12.06 -4.47
N TRP A 197 21.06 11.12 -3.73
CA TRP A 197 20.48 9.90 -4.32
C TRP A 197 19.50 10.20 -5.45
N ALA A 198 18.68 11.25 -5.32
CA ALA A 198 17.67 11.58 -6.32
C ALA A 198 18.26 11.99 -7.67
N ARG A 199 19.52 12.46 -7.69
CA ARG A 199 20.25 12.76 -8.92
C ARG A 199 20.95 11.56 -9.55
N GLY A 200 21.07 10.46 -8.82
CA GLY A 200 21.70 9.24 -9.31
C GLY A 200 20.74 8.25 -9.96
N VAL A 201 19.44 8.54 -9.97
CA VAL A 201 18.43 7.66 -10.57
C VAL A 201 18.62 7.56 -12.08
N GLY A 202 18.82 6.34 -12.58
CA GLY A 202 19.33 6.04 -13.93
C GLY A 202 20.70 5.39 -13.90
N ASN A 203 21.35 5.30 -12.71
CA ASN A 203 22.49 4.44 -12.41
C ASN A 203 22.04 3.18 -11.67
N PHE A 204 22.69 2.06 -11.96
CA PHE A 204 22.34 0.74 -11.41
C PHE A 204 23.54 0.04 -10.74
N GLU A 205 24.68 0.73 -10.67
CA GLU A 205 25.89 0.22 -10.03
C GLU A 205 26.01 0.75 -8.61
N PRO A 206 26.34 -0.09 -7.63
CA PRO A 206 26.64 0.35 -6.27
C PRO A 206 27.75 1.39 -6.25
N ASP A 207 27.63 2.39 -5.39
CA ASP A 207 28.67 3.39 -5.19
C ASP A 207 29.94 2.74 -4.62
N PRO A 208 31.05 2.65 -5.37
CA PRO A 208 32.23 1.92 -4.93
C PRO A 208 32.95 2.56 -3.73
N ALA A 209 32.70 3.84 -3.44
CA ALA A 209 33.24 4.48 -2.25
C ALA A 209 32.53 4.03 -0.97
N ARG A 210 31.28 3.67 -1.06
CA ARG A 210 30.43 3.25 0.07
C ARG A 210 30.28 1.73 0.13
N PHE A 211 30.24 1.07 -1.01
CA PHE A 211 30.07 -0.37 -1.17
C PHE A 211 31.23 -0.94 -2.01
N PRO A 212 32.45 -1.00 -1.45
CA PRO A 212 33.66 -1.38 -2.21
C PRO A 212 33.63 -2.81 -2.76
N ASN A 213 32.82 -3.69 -2.13
CA ASN A 213 32.60 -5.06 -2.57
C ASN A 213 31.19 -5.28 -3.15
N GLY A 214 30.49 -4.20 -3.53
CA GLY A 214 29.10 -4.24 -3.96
C GLY A 214 28.12 -4.46 -2.80
N LEU A 215 26.89 -4.87 -3.13
CA LEU A 215 25.83 -5.11 -2.13
C LEU A 215 25.77 -6.57 -1.65
N LYS A 216 26.47 -7.49 -2.33
CA LYS A 216 26.46 -8.90 -1.96
C LYS A 216 26.89 -9.14 -0.50
N PRO A 217 27.95 -8.51 0.05
CA PRO A 217 28.33 -8.71 1.46
C PRO A 217 27.22 -8.31 2.45
N VAL A 218 26.37 -7.33 2.10
CA VAL A 218 25.24 -6.93 2.93
C VAL A 218 24.12 -7.98 2.86
N ALA A 219 23.80 -8.47 1.67
CA ALA A 219 22.83 -9.54 1.48
C ALA A 219 23.27 -10.84 2.18
N ASP A 220 24.55 -11.22 2.03
CA ASP A 220 25.11 -12.41 2.70
C ASP A 220 25.01 -12.28 4.23
N ALA A 221 25.33 -11.11 4.78
CA ALA A 221 25.18 -10.87 6.23
C ALA A 221 23.72 -10.97 6.68
N ALA A 222 22.76 -10.50 5.88
CA ALA A 222 21.33 -10.67 6.16
C ALA A 222 20.95 -12.16 6.16
N HIS A 223 21.37 -12.92 5.17
CA HIS A 223 21.09 -14.35 5.06
C HIS A 223 21.75 -15.16 6.18
N GLU A 224 22.98 -14.85 6.55
CA GLU A 224 23.67 -15.46 7.70
C GLU A 224 22.94 -15.19 9.02
N ALA A 225 22.29 -14.04 9.14
CA ALA A 225 21.44 -13.69 10.27
C ALA A 225 20.04 -14.32 10.22
N GLY A 226 19.70 -15.08 9.17
CA GLY A 226 18.39 -15.67 8.95
C GLY A 226 17.35 -14.69 8.42
N LEU A 227 17.77 -13.52 7.94
CA LEU A 227 16.92 -12.50 7.33
C LEU A 227 16.93 -12.62 5.81
N LYS A 228 15.88 -12.16 5.20
CA LYS A 228 15.80 -11.91 3.75
C LYS A 228 16.27 -10.49 3.43
N PHE A 229 16.71 -10.27 2.20
CA PHE A 229 17.26 -9.00 1.75
C PHE A 229 16.30 -8.29 0.78
N LEU A 230 15.89 -7.05 1.13
CA LEU A 230 15.05 -6.19 0.30
C LEU A 230 15.89 -5.02 -0.23
N LEU A 231 15.85 -4.81 -1.56
CA LEU A 231 16.54 -3.70 -2.22
C LEU A 231 15.58 -2.85 -3.05
N TRP A 232 15.72 -1.54 -2.90
CA TRP A 232 14.98 -0.51 -3.62
C TRP A 232 15.59 -0.20 -4.98
N PHE A 233 14.71 0.02 -5.96
CA PHE A 233 15.04 0.54 -7.28
C PHE A 233 14.00 1.57 -7.72
N GLU A 234 14.42 2.54 -8.53
CA GLU A 234 13.54 3.43 -9.30
C GLU A 234 13.95 3.37 -10.78
N PRO A 235 13.51 2.34 -11.51
CA PRO A 235 14.08 2.03 -12.81
C PRO A 235 13.52 2.86 -13.96
N GLU A 236 12.39 3.54 -13.75
CA GLU A 236 11.66 4.22 -14.82
C GLU A 236 12.05 5.70 -14.97
N ARG A 237 12.38 6.38 -13.87
CA ARG A 237 12.85 7.77 -13.90
C ARG A 237 14.34 7.81 -14.21
N VAL A 238 14.75 8.72 -15.10
CA VAL A 238 16.16 8.88 -15.51
C VAL A 238 16.58 10.33 -15.37
N MET A 239 17.61 10.55 -14.58
CA MET A 239 18.19 11.87 -14.34
C MET A 239 19.31 12.17 -15.31
N PRO A 240 19.57 13.46 -15.65
CA PRO A 240 20.78 13.88 -16.35
C PRO A 240 22.05 13.39 -15.64
N ASP A 241 23.12 13.25 -16.39
CA ASP A 241 24.44 12.83 -15.90
C ASP A 241 24.46 11.41 -15.30
N THR A 242 23.54 10.55 -15.73
CA THR A 242 23.47 9.13 -15.33
C THR A 242 23.76 8.20 -16.51
N PHE A 243 24.04 6.93 -16.23
CA PHE A 243 24.34 5.92 -17.25
C PHE A 243 23.30 5.86 -18.36
N LEU A 244 22.00 5.73 -18.01
CA LEU A 244 20.93 5.65 -19.00
C LEU A 244 20.81 6.93 -19.82
N PHE A 245 20.93 8.09 -19.19
CA PHE A 245 20.81 9.37 -19.88
C PHE A 245 21.92 9.57 -20.92
N GLU A 246 23.14 9.19 -20.60
CA GLU A 246 24.31 9.40 -21.48
C GLU A 246 24.44 8.31 -22.55
N ARG A 247 24.12 7.05 -22.20
CA ARG A 247 24.39 5.92 -23.08
C ARG A 247 23.22 5.53 -23.96
N HIS A 248 21.98 5.79 -23.49
CA HIS A 248 20.76 5.35 -24.15
C HIS A 248 19.71 6.47 -24.25
N PRO A 249 20.07 7.67 -24.80
CA PRO A 249 19.13 8.79 -24.92
C PRO A 249 17.96 8.48 -25.86
N ASP A 250 18.11 7.51 -26.75
CA ASP A 250 17.09 7.00 -27.67
C ASP A 250 16.02 6.12 -26.98
N TRP A 251 16.30 5.63 -25.79
CA TRP A 251 15.36 4.88 -24.97
C TRP A 251 14.48 5.77 -24.07
N LEU A 252 14.67 7.08 -24.12
CA LEU A 252 14.07 8.01 -23.17
C LEU A 252 12.98 8.86 -23.79
N LEU A 253 11.80 8.85 -23.17
CA LEU A 253 10.76 9.83 -23.43
C LEU A 253 11.12 11.15 -22.72
N LYS A 254 11.01 12.25 -23.48
CA LYS A 254 11.34 13.60 -23.00
C LYS A 254 10.09 14.28 -22.41
N PRO A 255 10.28 15.17 -21.41
CA PRO A 255 9.20 16.02 -20.95
C PRO A 255 8.80 17.03 -22.04
N PRO A 256 7.56 17.54 -22.04
CA PRO A 256 7.18 18.72 -22.82
C PRO A 256 8.08 19.91 -22.47
N GLU A 257 8.38 20.78 -23.45
CA GLU A 257 9.24 21.96 -23.24
C GLU A 257 8.67 22.96 -22.23
N ASP A 258 7.35 23.05 -22.15
CA ASP A 258 6.58 23.95 -21.30
C ASP A 258 6.03 23.26 -20.03
N LEU A 259 6.56 22.09 -19.68
CA LEU A 259 6.09 21.32 -18.52
C LEU A 259 6.32 22.10 -17.22
N ALA A 260 5.22 22.59 -16.64
CA ALA A 260 5.19 23.09 -15.28
C ALA A 260 4.75 21.96 -14.33
N LEU A 261 5.71 21.24 -13.75
CA LEU A 261 5.41 20.25 -12.72
C LEU A 261 4.96 20.93 -11.41
N PRO A 262 4.04 20.33 -10.66
CA PRO A 262 3.70 20.79 -9.33
C PRO A 262 4.96 20.94 -8.45
N ILE A 263 5.02 21.99 -7.66
CA ILE A 263 6.14 22.38 -6.75
C ILE A 263 6.71 21.21 -5.94
N ARG A 264 5.92 20.20 -5.67
CA ARG A 264 6.23 18.99 -4.93
C ARG A 264 7.34 18.11 -5.53
N TYR A 265 7.60 18.23 -6.83
CA TYR A 265 8.62 17.48 -7.57
C TYR A 265 9.72 18.40 -8.09
N GLN A 266 10.18 19.33 -7.28
CA GLN A 266 11.28 20.26 -7.59
C GLN A 266 12.66 19.59 -7.76
N PHE A 267 12.70 18.28 -7.96
CA PHE A 267 13.95 17.58 -8.35
C PHE A 267 14.33 17.81 -9.81
N ASN A 268 14.20 19.01 -10.30
CA ASN A 268 14.44 19.39 -11.70
C ASN A 268 13.39 18.84 -12.69
N ASP A 269 12.76 19.75 -13.32
CA ASP A 269 12.02 19.74 -14.57
C ASP A 269 12.72 19.07 -15.77
N ARG A 270 13.84 18.36 -15.59
CA ARG A 270 14.68 17.79 -16.65
C ARG A 270 14.86 16.28 -16.59
N PHE A 271 14.20 15.54 -15.73
CA PHE A 271 14.27 14.09 -15.77
C PHE A 271 13.47 13.53 -16.97
N HIS A 272 13.87 12.34 -17.40
CA HIS A 272 13.29 11.63 -18.52
C HIS A 272 12.60 10.35 -18.01
N LEU A 273 11.73 9.79 -18.83
CA LEU A 273 11.08 8.52 -18.57
C LEU A 273 11.70 7.45 -19.45
N LEU A 274 12.22 6.37 -18.87
CA LEU A 274 12.65 5.20 -19.63
C LEU A 274 11.43 4.62 -20.37
N ASP A 275 11.49 4.56 -21.68
CA ASP A 275 10.40 4.00 -22.49
C ASP A 275 10.38 2.48 -22.42
N LEU A 276 9.61 1.94 -21.50
CA LEU A 276 9.45 0.48 -21.37
C LEU A 276 8.80 -0.16 -22.61
N SER A 277 8.14 0.62 -23.48
CA SER A 277 7.63 0.10 -24.75
C SER A 277 8.72 -0.08 -25.81
N HIS A 278 9.90 0.54 -25.62
CA HIS A 278 11.06 0.31 -26.48
C HIS A 278 11.64 -1.09 -26.20
N PRO A 279 11.70 -1.98 -27.20
CA PRO A 279 12.04 -3.40 -26.96
C PRO A 279 13.41 -3.62 -26.31
N GLU A 280 14.44 -2.86 -26.75
CA GLU A 280 15.78 -2.98 -26.21
C GLU A 280 15.86 -2.45 -24.78
N ALA A 281 15.21 -1.31 -24.48
CA ALA A 281 15.14 -0.76 -23.14
C ALA A 281 14.46 -1.71 -22.14
N SER A 282 13.33 -2.29 -22.55
CA SER A 282 12.60 -3.27 -21.74
C SER A 282 13.41 -4.56 -21.50
N ALA A 283 14.07 -5.07 -22.53
CA ALA A 283 14.94 -6.25 -22.42
C ALA A 283 16.13 -5.98 -21.49
N TRP A 284 16.83 -4.86 -21.71
CA TRP A 284 17.96 -4.45 -20.89
C TRP A 284 17.59 -4.29 -19.42
N LEU A 285 16.48 -3.59 -19.12
CA LEU A 285 16.04 -3.40 -17.75
C LEU A 285 15.73 -4.72 -17.06
N THR A 286 14.98 -5.59 -17.77
CA THR A 286 14.62 -6.92 -17.24
C THR A 286 15.85 -7.75 -16.93
N GLU A 287 16.82 -7.79 -17.83
CA GLU A 287 18.08 -8.51 -17.65
C GLU A 287 18.92 -7.91 -16.51
N THR A 288 19.10 -6.58 -16.48
CA THR A 288 19.88 -5.89 -15.46
C THR A 288 19.34 -6.15 -14.06
N VAL A 289 18.03 -6.02 -13.87
CA VAL A 289 17.40 -6.24 -12.55
C VAL A 289 17.40 -7.72 -12.19
N SER A 290 17.13 -8.62 -13.14
CA SER A 290 17.18 -10.08 -12.92
C SER A 290 18.58 -10.55 -12.53
N ASN A 291 19.63 -10.01 -13.18
CA ASN A 291 21.02 -10.31 -12.82
C ASN A 291 21.35 -9.79 -11.41
N ALA A 292 20.95 -8.55 -11.08
CA ALA A 292 21.16 -8.00 -9.75
C ALA A 292 20.46 -8.85 -8.67
N ILE A 293 19.24 -9.33 -8.93
CA ILE A 293 18.52 -10.24 -8.01
C ILE A 293 19.33 -11.50 -7.74
N SER A 294 19.87 -12.12 -8.80
CA SER A 294 20.62 -13.37 -8.70
C SER A 294 22.02 -13.19 -8.08
N GLU A 295 22.75 -12.16 -8.50
CA GLU A 295 24.16 -11.93 -8.12
C GLU A 295 24.28 -11.40 -6.69
N ILE A 296 23.39 -10.48 -6.31
CA ILE A 296 23.36 -9.90 -4.95
C ILE A 296 22.70 -10.86 -3.97
N GLY A 297 21.66 -11.58 -4.39
CA GLY A 297 20.81 -12.40 -3.53
C GLY A 297 19.64 -11.59 -2.97
N ILE A 298 18.90 -10.92 -3.85
CA ILE A 298 17.73 -10.10 -3.45
C ILE A 298 16.50 -11.01 -3.31
N ASP A 299 15.87 -11.01 -2.14
CA ASP A 299 14.63 -11.75 -1.86
C ASP A 299 13.38 -10.91 -2.07
N ALA A 300 13.52 -9.59 -1.98
CA ALA A 300 12.43 -8.66 -2.24
C ALA A 300 12.91 -7.48 -3.08
N TYR A 301 12.25 -7.28 -4.21
CA TYR A 301 12.51 -6.16 -5.12
C TYR A 301 11.45 -5.08 -4.90
N ARG A 302 11.88 -3.88 -4.48
CA ARG A 302 11.02 -2.72 -4.33
C ARG A 302 11.17 -1.80 -5.54
N ASN A 303 10.09 -1.68 -6.32
CA ASN A 303 10.00 -0.78 -7.47
C ASN A 303 9.32 0.52 -7.07
N ASP A 304 10.08 1.60 -6.95
CA ASP A 304 9.54 2.94 -6.75
C ASP A 304 9.38 3.70 -8.06
N PHE A 305 8.56 4.77 -8.03
CA PHE A 305 8.26 5.57 -9.20
C PHE A 305 7.84 7.01 -8.83
N ASN A 306 8.78 7.95 -8.93
CA ASN A 306 8.61 9.32 -8.43
C ASN A 306 8.47 10.34 -9.57
N MET A 307 7.52 10.13 -10.49
CA MET A 307 7.23 11.05 -11.59
C MET A 307 5.80 10.94 -12.10
N TYR A 308 5.41 11.83 -13.00
CA TYR A 308 4.08 11.87 -13.65
C TYR A 308 4.20 11.43 -15.12
N PRO A 309 4.02 10.14 -15.43
CA PRO A 309 4.32 9.61 -16.75
C PRO A 309 3.36 10.09 -17.86
N SER A 310 2.14 10.49 -17.54
CA SER A 310 1.17 10.92 -18.56
C SER A 310 1.65 12.10 -19.41
N TYR A 311 2.45 12.99 -18.83
CA TYR A 311 3.04 14.12 -19.59
C TYR A 311 4.06 13.65 -20.63
N TYR A 312 4.76 12.57 -20.35
CA TYR A 312 5.76 11.97 -21.24
C TYR A 312 5.09 11.13 -22.33
N TRP A 313 4.11 10.33 -21.96
CA TRP A 313 3.36 9.50 -22.92
C TRP A 313 2.65 10.34 -23.98
N ARG A 314 2.06 11.46 -23.57
CA ARG A 314 1.29 12.36 -24.46
C ARG A 314 2.14 13.31 -25.28
N ASN A 315 3.43 13.45 -24.92
CA ASN A 315 4.32 14.37 -25.61
C ASN A 315 4.66 13.86 -27.03
N GLY A 316 4.18 14.58 -28.04
CA GLY A 316 4.45 14.23 -29.44
C GLY A 316 3.59 13.10 -30.01
N GLU A 317 2.56 12.59 -29.30
CA GLU A 317 1.62 11.63 -29.90
C GLU A 317 0.89 12.23 -31.10
N PRO A 318 0.80 11.50 -32.24
CA PRO A 318 -0.01 11.93 -33.38
C PRO A 318 -1.51 12.08 -33.00
N GLU A 319 -2.21 13.01 -33.66
CA GLU A 319 -3.62 13.29 -33.33
C GLU A 319 -4.55 12.06 -33.43
N ASP A 320 -4.22 11.10 -34.29
CA ASP A 320 -4.99 9.88 -34.52
C ASP A 320 -4.42 8.65 -33.77
N ARG A 321 -3.48 8.88 -32.84
CA ARG A 321 -2.82 7.84 -32.03
C ARG A 321 -2.80 8.16 -30.53
N GLN A 322 -3.63 9.07 -30.05
CA GLN A 322 -3.62 9.54 -28.67
C GLN A 322 -4.03 8.43 -27.70
N GLY A 323 -3.15 8.13 -26.74
CA GLY A 323 -3.27 7.08 -25.72
C GLY A 323 -2.59 5.75 -26.09
N ILE A 324 -2.05 5.59 -27.29
CA ILE A 324 -1.33 4.38 -27.68
C ILE A 324 -0.03 4.22 -26.89
N LYS A 325 0.73 5.30 -26.70
CA LYS A 325 1.99 5.25 -25.96
C LYS A 325 1.76 4.82 -24.48
N GLU A 326 0.70 5.30 -23.87
CA GLU A 326 0.30 4.83 -22.53
C GLU A 326 -0.02 3.35 -22.53
N ILE A 327 -0.78 2.84 -23.53
CA ILE A 327 -1.12 1.41 -23.64
C ILE A 327 0.15 0.56 -23.78
N GLU A 328 1.04 0.95 -24.69
CA GLU A 328 2.30 0.23 -24.95
C GLU A 328 3.18 0.19 -23.69
N TYR A 329 3.30 1.33 -23.02
CA TYR A 329 4.10 1.47 -21.80
C TYR A 329 3.54 0.63 -20.65
N VAL A 330 2.25 0.76 -20.35
CA VAL A 330 1.61 0.02 -19.24
C VAL A 330 1.66 -1.50 -19.49
N GLN A 331 1.45 -1.95 -20.73
CA GLN A 331 1.60 -3.36 -21.06
C GLN A 331 3.06 -3.84 -20.89
N ALA A 332 4.04 -3.00 -21.24
CA ALA A 332 5.45 -3.32 -21.06
C ALA A 332 5.82 -3.40 -19.56
N LEU A 333 5.29 -2.49 -18.74
CA LEU A 333 5.44 -2.54 -17.29
C LEU A 333 4.89 -3.87 -16.72
N TYR A 334 3.72 -4.30 -17.17
CA TYR A 334 3.17 -5.59 -16.75
C TYR A 334 4.06 -6.77 -17.16
N ARG A 335 4.56 -6.77 -18.42
CA ARG A 335 5.50 -7.80 -18.89
C ARG A 335 6.79 -7.83 -18.07
N TYR A 336 7.31 -6.68 -17.71
CA TYR A 336 8.50 -6.55 -16.84
C TYR A 336 8.30 -7.24 -15.49
N PHE A 337 7.22 -6.90 -14.76
CA PHE A 337 6.91 -7.54 -13.48
C PHE A 337 6.63 -9.04 -13.62
N ASP A 338 5.88 -9.43 -14.66
CA ASP A 338 5.56 -10.84 -14.93
C ASP A 338 6.83 -11.64 -15.26
N ALA A 339 7.78 -11.05 -16.00
CA ALA A 339 9.07 -11.68 -16.33
C ALA A 339 9.94 -11.88 -15.07
N LEU A 340 10.03 -10.90 -14.18
CA LEU A 340 10.76 -11.04 -12.92
C LEU A 340 10.16 -12.15 -12.05
N ARG A 341 8.84 -12.24 -11.93
CA ARG A 341 8.18 -13.32 -11.18
C ARG A 341 8.38 -14.69 -11.82
N GLN A 342 8.42 -14.77 -13.14
CA GLN A 342 8.67 -16.04 -13.85
C GLN A 342 10.12 -16.51 -13.67
N GLN A 343 11.08 -15.59 -13.73
CA GLN A 343 12.51 -15.91 -13.55
C GLN A 343 12.88 -16.17 -12.09
N HIS A 344 12.19 -15.50 -11.15
CA HIS A 344 12.42 -15.60 -9.71
C HIS A 344 11.11 -15.89 -8.96
N PRO A 345 10.59 -17.14 -8.97
CA PRO A 345 9.26 -17.46 -8.42
C PRO A 345 9.06 -17.16 -6.93
N GLN A 346 10.14 -17.12 -6.16
CA GLN A 346 10.09 -16.80 -4.71
C GLN A 346 10.35 -15.34 -4.41
N LEU A 347 10.64 -14.52 -5.43
CA LEU A 347 10.89 -13.09 -5.27
C LEU A 347 9.62 -12.35 -4.83
N LEU A 348 9.70 -11.65 -3.72
CA LEU A 348 8.65 -10.72 -3.33
C LEU A 348 8.80 -9.43 -4.15
N LEU A 349 7.73 -9.01 -4.81
CA LEU A 349 7.68 -7.73 -5.51
C LEU A 349 6.87 -6.73 -4.68
N ASP A 350 7.43 -5.55 -4.44
CA ASP A 350 6.78 -4.41 -3.81
C ASP A 350 6.67 -3.25 -4.81
N THR A 351 5.51 -2.64 -4.90
CA THR A 351 5.27 -1.45 -5.72
C THR A 351 5.13 -0.22 -4.84
N CYS A 352 5.93 0.78 -5.15
CA CYS A 352 5.85 2.13 -4.60
C CYS A 352 5.73 3.14 -5.74
N ALA A 353 5.10 4.25 -5.49
CA ALA A 353 5.11 5.40 -6.40
C ALA A 353 4.94 6.69 -5.59
N SER A 354 5.98 7.11 -4.90
CA SER A 354 5.93 8.10 -3.81
C SER A 354 4.84 7.68 -2.79
N GLY A 355 4.98 6.49 -2.22
CA GLY A 355 3.95 5.82 -1.45
C GLY A 355 2.91 5.11 -2.32
N GLY A 356 1.64 5.23 -1.99
CA GLY A 356 0.55 4.45 -2.55
C GLY A 356 -0.10 5.02 -3.81
N ARG A 357 0.65 5.65 -4.73
CA ARG A 357 0.07 6.24 -5.95
C ARG A 357 0.00 5.28 -7.14
N ARG A 358 0.42 4.01 -6.97
CA ARG A 358 0.37 2.97 -8.01
C ARG A 358 -0.47 1.76 -7.55
N ILE A 359 -1.59 2.03 -6.89
CA ILE A 359 -2.52 1.02 -6.39
C ILE A 359 -3.66 0.84 -7.40
N ASP A 360 -3.76 -0.34 -8.01
CA ASP A 360 -4.89 -0.79 -8.81
C ASP A 360 -4.90 -2.34 -8.85
N ILE A 361 -6.00 -2.95 -9.31
CA ILE A 361 -6.13 -4.41 -9.27
C ILE A 361 -5.18 -5.16 -10.22
N GLU A 362 -4.63 -4.51 -11.26
CA GLU A 362 -3.64 -5.15 -12.12
C GLU A 362 -2.25 -5.16 -11.47
N MET A 363 -1.87 -4.08 -10.77
CA MET A 363 -0.61 -4.05 -10.02
C MET A 363 -0.70 -4.98 -8.80
N LEU A 364 -1.83 -5.03 -8.10
CA LEU A 364 -2.04 -5.95 -6.98
C LEU A 364 -1.89 -7.43 -7.34
N LYS A 365 -2.07 -7.83 -8.61
CA LYS A 365 -1.76 -9.20 -9.07
C LYS A 365 -0.27 -9.50 -9.08
N ARG A 366 0.58 -8.50 -9.10
CA ARG A 366 2.02 -8.61 -9.35
C ARG A 366 2.85 -8.30 -8.13
N ALA A 367 2.43 -7.31 -7.34
CA ALA A 367 3.23 -6.75 -6.27
C ALA A 367 2.39 -6.40 -5.04
N LEU A 368 3.07 -6.31 -3.92
CA LEU A 368 2.53 -5.86 -2.64
C LEU A 368 2.68 -4.34 -2.50
N ILE A 369 2.13 -3.80 -1.41
CA ILE A 369 2.27 -2.41 -1.01
C ILE A 369 2.85 -2.39 0.40
N LEU A 370 4.19 -2.33 0.50
CA LEU A 370 4.88 -2.32 1.79
C LEU A 370 4.90 -0.93 2.43
N THR A 371 4.75 0.13 1.61
CA THR A 371 4.60 1.51 2.08
C THR A 371 3.41 2.16 1.40
N ARG A 372 2.31 2.29 2.12
CA ARG A 372 1.05 2.82 1.57
C ARG A 372 1.07 4.33 1.31
N SER A 373 1.92 5.09 2.01
CA SER A 373 2.04 6.54 1.88
C SER A 373 3.41 7.01 2.36
N ASP A 374 3.97 8.02 1.71
CA ASP A 374 5.20 8.70 2.16
C ASP A 374 4.93 9.77 3.23
N TYR A 375 3.67 9.96 3.65
CA TYR A 375 3.34 10.69 4.88
C TYR A 375 3.65 9.79 6.08
N LEU A 376 4.95 9.74 6.39
CA LEU A 376 5.50 8.82 7.39
C LEU A 376 5.48 9.43 8.80
N TRP A 377 5.56 8.57 9.81
CA TRP A 377 5.89 8.85 11.21
C TRP A 377 4.86 9.68 12.02
N ASP A 378 3.80 10.21 11.41
CA ASP A 378 2.69 10.85 12.14
C ASP A 378 1.64 9.81 12.57
N PRO A 379 1.46 9.55 13.88
CA PRO A 379 0.50 8.55 14.35
C PRO A 379 -0.95 8.84 13.91
N THR A 380 -1.35 10.13 13.92
CA THR A 380 -2.69 10.53 13.48
C THR A 380 -2.91 10.22 12.00
N GLY A 381 -1.91 10.53 11.15
CA GLY A 381 -1.93 10.18 9.74
C GLY A 381 -1.98 8.66 9.52
N GLN A 382 -1.18 7.88 10.27
CA GLN A 382 -1.22 6.41 10.17
C GLN A 382 -2.59 5.84 10.52
N GLN A 383 -3.26 6.38 11.54
CA GLN A 383 -4.62 5.99 11.90
C GLN A 383 -5.62 6.35 10.79
N CYS A 384 -5.51 7.55 10.20
CA CYS A 384 -6.35 8.00 9.09
C CYS A 384 -6.19 7.07 7.87
N HIS A 385 -4.95 6.77 7.50
CA HIS A 385 -4.65 5.88 6.37
C HIS A 385 -5.17 4.45 6.59
N THR A 386 -5.01 3.90 7.80
CA THR A 386 -5.56 2.58 8.13
C THR A 386 -7.07 2.59 8.03
N HIS A 387 -7.75 3.58 8.63
CA HIS A 387 -9.21 3.70 8.61
C HIS A 387 -9.76 3.78 7.18
N GLY A 388 -9.09 4.48 6.27
CA GLY A 388 -9.51 4.63 4.89
C GLY A 388 -9.20 3.41 4.03
N LEU A 389 -7.93 3.01 3.99
CA LEU A 389 -7.45 2.01 3.04
C LEU A 389 -7.87 0.59 3.43
N ALA A 390 -7.97 0.27 4.74
CA ALA A 390 -8.42 -1.04 5.18
C ALA A 390 -9.88 -1.35 4.82
N GLN A 391 -10.69 -0.36 4.45
CA GLN A 391 -12.02 -0.60 3.88
C GLN A 391 -11.96 -1.27 2.49
N TRP A 392 -10.83 -1.22 1.80
CA TRP A 392 -10.66 -1.70 0.43
C TRP A 392 -9.63 -2.82 0.31
N LEU A 393 -8.49 -2.71 0.97
CA LEU A 393 -7.36 -3.62 0.79
C LEU A 393 -7.12 -4.51 2.02
N PRO A 394 -6.93 -5.83 1.80
CA PRO A 394 -6.61 -6.76 2.88
C PRO A 394 -5.12 -6.74 3.27
N ILE A 395 -4.26 -6.23 2.40
CA ILE A 395 -2.80 -6.21 2.60
C ILE A 395 -2.26 -4.82 2.33
N THR A 396 -1.71 -4.22 3.37
CA THR A 396 -0.99 -2.94 3.27
C THR A 396 0.07 -2.88 4.35
N GLY A 397 1.12 -2.09 4.11
CA GLY A 397 2.19 -1.86 5.06
C GLY A 397 2.46 -0.38 5.31
N ILE A 398 3.07 -0.14 6.43
CA ILE A 398 3.72 1.09 6.86
C ILE A 398 4.64 0.73 8.05
N GLY A 399 5.13 1.69 8.82
CA GLY A 399 6.00 1.40 9.94
C GLY A 399 6.05 2.49 11.00
N ALA A 400 7.02 2.35 11.90
CA ALA A 400 7.35 3.33 12.92
C ALA A 400 8.88 3.50 13.03
N ALA A 401 9.32 4.69 13.45
CA ALA A 401 10.73 5.00 13.65
C ALA A 401 11.17 5.00 15.13
N GLU A 402 10.24 4.80 16.05
CA GLU A 402 10.48 4.78 17.50
C GLU A 402 9.69 3.64 18.13
N PRO A 403 10.22 2.95 19.17
CA PRO A 403 9.51 1.89 19.87
C PRO A 403 8.51 2.45 20.90
N ASP A 404 7.78 3.48 20.50
CA ASP A 404 6.68 4.06 21.27
C ASP A 404 5.38 3.32 20.97
N ARG A 405 4.68 2.87 22.01
CA ARG A 405 3.49 2.03 21.89
C ARG A 405 2.38 2.70 21.06
N TYR A 406 2.12 3.97 21.29
CA TYR A 406 1.08 4.69 20.55
C TYR A 406 1.43 4.84 19.06
N LYS A 407 2.69 5.21 18.76
CA LYS A 407 3.21 5.35 17.39
C LYS A 407 3.20 4.01 16.66
N CYS A 408 3.71 2.96 17.31
CA CYS A 408 3.79 1.63 16.70
C CYS A 408 2.40 1.05 16.43
N ARG A 409 1.49 1.07 17.40
CA ARG A 409 0.12 0.59 17.22
C ARG A 409 -0.66 1.36 16.16
N SER A 410 -0.37 2.67 15.98
CA SER A 410 -0.95 3.48 14.90
C SER A 410 -0.49 3.01 13.51
N GLY A 411 0.71 2.42 13.41
CA GLY A 411 1.28 1.89 12.17
C GLY A 411 1.07 0.38 11.97
N TYR A 412 0.45 -0.35 12.89
CA TYR A 412 0.26 -1.80 12.73
C TYR A 412 -0.63 -2.12 11.53
N GLY A 413 -0.24 -3.15 10.80
CA GLY A 413 -0.92 -3.66 9.62
C GLY A 413 -0.46 -5.07 9.27
N SER A 414 -0.83 -5.57 8.11
CA SER A 414 -0.38 -6.88 7.62
C SER A 414 1.13 -6.93 7.35
N HIS A 415 1.75 -5.79 7.08
CA HIS A 415 3.20 -5.61 6.95
C HIS A 415 3.62 -4.41 7.78
N PHE A 416 4.81 -4.49 8.40
CA PHE A 416 5.31 -3.44 9.26
C PHE A 416 6.82 -3.27 9.08
N ALA A 417 7.25 -2.03 8.75
CA ALA A 417 8.66 -1.68 8.66
C ALA A 417 9.09 -0.91 9.92
N PHE A 418 10.11 -1.40 10.60
CA PHE A 418 10.60 -0.77 11.81
C PHE A 418 11.93 -0.07 11.52
N ALA A 419 11.98 1.24 11.74
CA ALA A 419 13.09 2.09 11.35
C ALA A 419 13.77 2.75 12.57
N VAL A 420 14.08 1.95 13.58
CA VAL A 420 14.74 2.41 14.81
C VAL A 420 16.25 2.55 14.64
N ASP A 421 16.92 3.11 15.64
CA ASP A 421 18.38 3.18 15.67
C ASP A 421 19.01 1.80 15.99
N TYR A 422 19.38 1.08 14.94
CA TYR A 422 20.04 -0.23 15.04
C TYR A 422 21.51 -0.18 15.50
N TYR A 423 22.04 0.99 15.84
CA TYR A 423 23.38 1.20 16.40
C TYR A 423 23.34 1.56 17.90
N SER A 424 22.15 1.65 18.47
CA SER A 424 21.95 2.03 19.87
C SER A 424 22.66 1.08 20.82
N LYS A 425 23.20 1.61 21.91
CA LYS A 425 23.75 0.86 23.05
C LYS A 425 22.75 0.77 24.20
N ASP A 426 21.55 1.27 24.02
CA ASP A 426 20.48 1.23 25.03
C ASP A 426 19.71 -0.08 24.93
N GLU A 427 19.92 -0.96 25.88
CA GLU A 427 19.20 -2.26 25.96
C GLU A 427 17.68 -2.08 26.11
N ALA A 428 17.23 -0.99 26.75
CA ALA A 428 15.80 -0.73 26.90
C ALA A 428 15.12 -0.44 25.53
N LEU A 429 15.83 0.19 24.60
CA LEU A 429 15.35 0.35 23.23
C LEU A 429 15.15 -1.00 22.54
N TRP A 430 16.12 -1.92 22.68
CA TRP A 430 16.05 -3.24 22.05
C TRP A 430 14.95 -4.11 22.65
N ASP A 431 14.75 -4.06 23.97
CA ASP A 431 13.66 -4.78 24.63
C ASP A 431 12.30 -4.26 24.21
N SER A 432 12.14 -2.94 24.15
CA SER A 432 10.91 -2.31 23.66
C SER A 432 10.64 -2.60 22.18
N ALA A 433 11.69 -2.58 21.35
CA ALA A 433 11.60 -2.93 19.95
C ALA A 433 11.15 -4.38 19.74
N ARG A 434 11.71 -5.31 20.51
CA ARG A 434 11.34 -6.74 20.46
C ARG A 434 9.89 -6.94 20.89
N ALA A 435 9.47 -6.37 22.01
CA ALA A 435 8.09 -6.47 22.49
C ALA A 435 7.08 -5.91 21.46
N THR A 436 7.42 -4.78 20.82
CA THR A 436 6.60 -4.19 19.74
C THR A 436 6.46 -5.12 18.54
N LEU A 437 7.56 -5.69 18.07
CA LEU A 437 7.57 -6.58 16.91
C LEU A 437 6.87 -7.91 17.20
N ASP A 438 7.02 -8.47 18.42
CA ASP A 438 6.30 -9.67 18.84
C ASP A 438 4.78 -9.42 18.89
N GLU A 439 4.34 -8.28 19.45
CA GLU A 439 2.92 -7.89 19.45
C GLU A 439 2.41 -7.74 18.02
N CYS A 440 3.13 -7.02 17.16
CA CYS A 440 2.74 -6.82 15.77
C CYS A 440 2.63 -8.17 15.02
N ARG A 441 3.61 -9.06 15.18
CA ARG A 441 3.62 -10.38 14.54
C ARG A 441 2.43 -11.24 14.96
N ALA A 442 2.09 -11.22 16.23
CA ALA A 442 0.94 -11.97 16.76
C ALA A 442 -0.39 -11.47 16.18
N LEU A 443 -0.51 -10.17 15.92
CA LEU A 443 -1.73 -9.54 15.42
C LEU A 443 -1.82 -9.49 13.90
N ALA A 444 -0.70 -9.50 13.20
CA ALA A 444 -0.62 -9.23 11.75
C ALA A 444 -1.53 -10.11 10.87
N PRO A 445 -1.77 -11.39 11.16
CA PRO A 445 -2.73 -12.20 10.39
C PRO A 445 -4.15 -11.64 10.43
N MET A 446 -4.57 -11.00 11.54
CA MET A 446 -5.92 -10.50 11.72
C MET A 446 -6.22 -9.26 10.86
N PHE A 447 -5.21 -8.46 10.50
CA PHE A 447 -5.39 -7.28 9.65
C PHE A 447 -5.82 -7.60 8.21
N ARG A 448 -5.85 -8.87 7.85
CA ARG A 448 -6.28 -9.35 6.52
C ARG A 448 -7.76 -9.72 6.47
N GLU A 449 -8.40 -9.87 7.61
CA GLU A 449 -9.78 -10.28 7.79
C GLU A 449 -10.77 -9.12 7.58
N ASP A 450 -12.06 -9.33 7.83
CA ASP A 450 -13.10 -8.30 7.71
C ASP A 450 -12.74 -7.05 8.51
N PHE A 451 -12.98 -5.89 7.95
CA PHE A 451 -12.72 -4.58 8.57
C PHE A 451 -14.03 -3.84 8.84
N TYR A 452 -14.16 -3.27 10.03
CA TYR A 452 -15.29 -2.42 10.41
C TYR A 452 -14.79 -1.18 11.13
N PRO A 453 -15.06 0.05 10.61
CA PRO A 453 -14.80 1.28 11.36
C PRO A 453 -15.77 1.37 12.53
N LEU A 454 -15.28 1.62 13.76
CA LEU A 454 -16.09 1.77 14.98
C LEU A 454 -16.29 3.23 15.35
N THR A 455 -15.52 4.15 14.75
CA THR A 455 -15.70 5.59 14.87
C THR A 455 -15.75 6.22 13.48
N PRO A 456 -16.33 7.42 13.34
CA PRO A 456 -16.22 8.18 12.11
C PRO A 456 -14.75 8.51 11.79
N TYR A 457 -14.44 8.64 10.50
CA TYR A 457 -13.14 9.16 10.06
C TYR A 457 -12.95 10.61 10.52
N SER A 458 -11.76 10.93 11.05
CA SER A 458 -11.41 12.29 11.44
C SER A 458 -9.89 12.50 11.41
N THR A 459 -9.44 13.66 10.97
CA THR A 459 -8.04 14.14 11.10
C THR A 459 -7.81 14.97 12.38
N ALA A 460 -8.87 15.27 13.13
CA ALA A 460 -8.79 16.08 14.34
C ALA A 460 -8.13 15.32 15.51
N ASN A 461 -7.45 16.04 16.40
CA ASN A 461 -6.76 15.46 17.56
C ASN A 461 -7.63 15.36 18.82
N ASP A 462 -8.84 15.89 18.80
CA ASP A 462 -9.78 15.93 19.93
C ASP A 462 -10.79 14.76 19.94
N VAL A 463 -10.53 13.71 19.16
CA VAL A 463 -11.41 12.56 18.98
C VAL A 463 -10.78 11.23 19.38
N TRP A 464 -11.63 10.23 19.54
CA TRP A 464 -11.25 8.84 19.46
C TRP A 464 -11.24 8.35 18.02
N MET A 465 -10.32 7.43 17.71
CA MET A 465 -10.31 6.65 16.47
C MET A 465 -10.28 5.18 16.81
N ALA A 466 -11.20 4.38 16.25
CA ALA A 466 -11.24 2.95 16.51
C ALA A 466 -11.80 2.16 15.33
N TRP A 467 -11.36 0.91 15.23
CA TRP A 467 -11.84 -0.06 14.25
C TRP A 467 -11.69 -1.48 14.76
N GLN A 468 -12.41 -2.38 14.10
CA GLN A 468 -12.42 -3.81 14.35
C GLN A 468 -11.89 -4.55 13.13
N PHE A 469 -11.07 -5.59 13.37
CA PHE A 469 -10.85 -6.67 12.41
C PHE A 469 -11.50 -7.94 12.94
N HIS A 470 -12.14 -8.72 12.05
CA HIS A 470 -12.95 -9.88 12.43
C HIS A 470 -12.75 -11.03 11.45
N ASP A 471 -12.35 -12.19 11.95
CA ASP A 471 -12.33 -13.45 11.21
C ASP A 471 -13.70 -14.14 11.35
N PRO A 472 -14.55 -14.11 10.31
CA PRO A 472 -15.91 -14.68 10.40
C PRO A 472 -15.91 -16.20 10.50
N LYS A 473 -14.84 -16.88 10.08
CA LYS A 473 -14.72 -18.35 10.16
C LYS A 473 -14.36 -18.81 11.56
N LYS A 474 -13.49 -18.06 12.24
CA LYS A 474 -13.05 -18.37 13.61
C LYS A 474 -13.92 -17.69 14.67
N GLN A 475 -14.76 -16.75 14.27
CA GLN A 475 -15.49 -15.88 15.19
C GLN A 475 -14.56 -15.25 16.23
N ALA A 476 -13.47 -14.70 15.73
CA ALA A 476 -12.40 -14.08 16.52
C ALA A 476 -11.97 -12.77 15.86
N GLY A 477 -11.37 -11.88 16.63
CA GLY A 477 -10.91 -10.62 16.05
C GLY A 477 -10.13 -9.75 17.04
N LEU A 478 -9.91 -8.52 16.61
CA LEU A 478 -9.30 -7.50 17.44
C LEU A 478 -10.00 -6.15 17.25
N VAL A 479 -9.89 -5.32 18.27
CA VAL A 479 -10.28 -3.90 18.26
C VAL A 479 -9.03 -3.09 18.57
N GLN A 480 -8.71 -2.11 17.71
CA GLN A 480 -7.72 -1.08 17.98
C GLN A 480 -8.46 0.22 18.31
N ALA A 481 -8.13 0.84 19.43
CA ALA A 481 -8.73 2.07 19.89
C ALA A 481 -7.65 3.09 20.29
N PHE A 482 -7.77 4.30 19.79
CA PHE A 482 -6.80 5.39 19.96
C PHE A 482 -7.50 6.60 20.57
N ARG A 483 -7.09 6.99 21.77
CA ARG A 483 -7.42 8.29 22.34
C ARG A 483 -6.37 9.29 21.91
N ARG A 484 -6.74 10.24 21.03
CA ARG A 484 -5.80 11.23 20.51
C ARG A 484 -5.48 12.33 21.54
N GLN A 485 -4.42 13.10 21.25
CA GLN A 485 -3.78 14.04 22.19
C GLN A 485 -4.72 15.02 22.87
N ASP A 486 -5.73 15.55 22.16
CA ASP A 486 -6.62 16.59 22.68
C ASP A 486 -7.99 16.05 23.08
N CYS A 487 -8.22 14.74 22.95
CA CYS A 487 -9.52 14.11 23.23
C CYS A 487 -9.89 14.24 24.72
N ALA A 488 -11.01 14.92 24.98
CA ALA A 488 -11.48 15.16 26.35
C ALA A 488 -12.07 13.90 27.01
N SER A 489 -12.77 13.06 26.23
CA SER A 489 -13.38 11.84 26.75
C SER A 489 -12.34 10.79 27.08
N THR A 490 -12.41 10.21 28.29
CA THR A 490 -11.59 9.06 28.71
C THR A 490 -12.19 7.73 28.28
N VAL A 491 -13.42 7.71 27.77
CA VAL A 491 -14.17 6.50 27.44
C VAL A 491 -14.65 6.51 25.98
N LEU A 492 -14.66 5.32 25.37
CA LEU A 492 -15.23 5.03 24.08
C LEU A 492 -16.12 3.80 24.16
N GLN A 493 -17.34 3.88 23.62
CA GLN A 493 -18.22 2.73 23.42
C GLN A 493 -17.91 2.08 22.06
N CYS A 494 -17.52 0.81 22.05
CA CYS A 494 -17.21 0.05 20.84
C CYS A 494 -18.33 -0.96 20.57
N VAL A 495 -19.18 -0.68 19.57
CA VAL A 495 -20.20 -1.62 19.08
C VAL A 495 -19.59 -2.46 17.97
N LEU A 496 -19.58 -3.79 18.16
CA LEU A 496 -18.90 -4.70 17.24
C LEU A 496 -19.82 -5.18 16.11
N HIS A 497 -19.21 -5.76 15.09
CA HIS A 497 -19.89 -6.25 13.90
C HIS A 497 -19.53 -7.72 13.61
N GLY A 498 -20.37 -8.41 12.84
CA GLY A 498 -20.07 -9.74 12.31
C GLY A 498 -20.16 -10.90 13.31
N LEU A 499 -20.57 -10.65 14.55
CA LEU A 499 -20.59 -11.63 15.63
C LEU A 499 -21.87 -12.49 15.60
N GLU A 500 -21.77 -13.68 16.18
CA GLU A 500 -22.93 -14.55 16.43
C GLU A 500 -23.69 -14.10 17.69
N PRO A 501 -24.94 -13.64 17.59
CA PRO A 501 -25.66 -13.02 18.72
C PRO A 501 -25.82 -13.95 19.94
N GLN A 502 -25.96 -15.25 19.71
CA GLN A 502 -26.24 -16.25 20.77
C GLN A 502 -24.96 -16.77 21.44
N SER A 503 -23.82 -16.43 20.92
CA SER A 503 -22.53 -16.87 21.42
C SER A 503 -21.99 -15.94 22.51
N VAL A 504 -21.11 -16.45 23.38
CA VAL A 504 -20.37 -15.65 24.35
C VAL A 504 -18.94 -15.45 23.84
N TYR A 505 -18.46 -14.24 23.95
CA TYR A 505 -17.10 -13.88 23.55
C TYR A 505 -16.27 -13.51 24.78
N ARG A 506 -15.05 -14.02 24.82
CA ARG A 506 -14.03 -13.61 25.77
C ARG A 506 -13.21 -12.49 25.14
N ILE A 507 -13.29 -11.29 25.69
CA ILE A 507 -12.54 -10.10 25.28
C ILE A 507 -11.37 -9.91 26.23
N VAL A 508 -10.15 -9.74 25.70
CA VAL A 508 -8.93 -9.57 26.46
C VAL A 508 -8.25 -8.26 26.10
N ASN A 509 -7.98 -7.43 27.08
CA ASN A 509 -7.12 -6.26 26.93
C ASN A 509 -5.66 -6.73 26.90
N LEU A 510 -4.91 -6.41 25.83
CA LEU A 510 -3.52 -6.85 25.69
C LEU A 510 -2.55 -6.16 26.67
N ASP A 511 -2.93 -5.01 27.24
CA ASP A 511 -2.07 -4.28 28.17
C ASP A 511 -2.23 -4.76 29.61
N SER A 512 -3.47 -4.89 30.10
CA SER A 512 -3.76 -5.34 31.47
C SER A 512 -3.90 -6.86 31.60
N HIS A 513 -4.07 -7.57 30.48
CA HIS A 513 -4.44 -8.98 30.41
C HIS A 513 -5.77 -9.33 31.09
N GLU A 514 -6.56 -8.32 31.47
CA GLU A 514 -7.90 -8.51 31.98
C GLU A 514 -8.81 -9.05 30.88
N ALA A 515 -9.66 -9.96 31.28
CA ALA A 515 -10.60 -10.61 30.38
C ALA A 515 -12.05 -10.49 30.90
N VAL A 516 -12.95 -10.17 29.99
CA VAL A 516 -14.39 -10.12 30.27
C VAL A 516 -15.14 -11.03 29.31
N GLN A 517 -16.27 -11.59 29.77
CA GLN A 517 -17.16 -12.39 28.95
C GLN A 517 -18.41 -11.58 28.66
N ILE A 518 -18.75 -11.42 27.36
CA ILE A 518 -19.90 -10.63 26.91
C ILE A 518 -20.62 -11.44 25.83
N THR A 519 -21.96 -11.42 25.83
CA THR A 519 -22.75 -12.08 24.79
C THR A 519 -22.61 -11.35 23.44
N GLY A 520 -22.66 -12.07 22.33
CA GLY A 520 -22.62 -11.48 21.00
C GLY A 520 -23.74 -10.48 20.79
N SER A 521 -24.96 -10.73 21.28
CA SER A 521 -26.06 -9.76 21.23
C SER A 521 -25.70 -8.44 21.93
N SER A 522 -25.13 -8.50 23.14
CA SER A 522 -24.70 -7.28 23.83
C SER A 522 -23.61 -6.54 23.07
N LEU A 523 -22.63 -7.24 22.48
CA LEU A 523 -21.55 -6.65 21.69
C LEU A 523 -22.06 -6.00 20.40
N LEU A 524 -23.10 -6.58 19.78
CA LEU A 524 -23.74 -6.04 18.57
C LEU A 524 -24.66 -4.85 18.84
N ASP A 525 -25.33 -4.85 20.01
CA ASP A 525 -26.35 -3.84 20.34
C ASP A 525 -25.74 -2.66 21.10
N THR A 526 -24.96 -2.94 22.14
CA THR A 526 -24.39 -1.94 23.05
C THR A 526 -22.86 -1.90 23.00
N GLY A 527 -22.21 -2.99 22.59
CA GLY A 527 -20.76 -3.08 22.55
C GLY A 527 -20.13 -3.22 23.94
N PHE A 528 -18.83 -2.83 24.04
CA PHE A 528 -18.10 -2.77 25.29
C PHE A 528 -17.39 -1.42 25.43
N VAL A 529 -17.04 -1.07 26.66
CA VAL A 529 -16.39 0.22 26.98
C VAL A 529 -14.89 0.07 26.99
N VAL A 530 -14.21 0.94 26.27
CA VAL A 530 -12.75 1.14 26.35
C VAL A 530 -12.49 2.39 27.19
N THR A 531 -11.62 2.27 28.20
CA THR A 531 -11.22 3.39 29.06
C THR A 531 -9.70 3.60 28.95
N LEU A 532 -9.28 4.82 28.63
CA LEU A 532 -7.88 5.25 28.62
C LEU A 532 -7.77 6.59 29.34
N GLU A 533 -7.06 6.63 30.47
CA GLU A 533 -6.89 7.86 31.26
C GLU A 533 -5.83 8.77 30.66
N GLU A 534 -4.78 8.19 30.09
CA GLU A 534 -3.68 8.93 29.45
C GLU A 534 -4.01 9.34 28.02
N LYS A 535 -3.28 10.34 27.49
CA LYS A 535 -3.36 10.80 26.10
C LYS A 535 -2.05 11.41 25.61
N PRO A 536 -1.60 11.13 24.37
CA PRO A 536 -2.24 10.14 23.50
C PRO A 536 -2.07 8.73 24.05
N ALA A 537 -3.03 7.86 23.79
CA ALA A 537 -2.95 6.46 24.21
C ALA A 537 -3.59 5.52 23.19
N ALA A 538 -3.14 4.29 23.16
CA ALA A 538 -3.68 3.23 22.30
C ALA A 538 -3.91 1.95 23.09
N ALA A 539 -5.07 1.33 22.91
CA ALA A 539 -5.37 0.01 23.44
C ALA A 539 -5.73 -0.96 22.31
N ILE A 540 -5.36 -2.22 22.51
CA ILE A 540 -5.76 -3.32 21.65
C ILE A 540 -6.48 -4.38 22.49
N PHE A 541 -7.65 -4.77 22.01
CA PHE A 541 -8.42 -5.86 22.60
C PHE A 541 -8.52 -6.98 21.57
N THR A 542 -8.27 -8.20 21.97
CA THR A 542 -8.58 -9.38 21.18
C THR A 542 -9.83 -10.04 21.72
N TYR A 543 -10.60 -10.69 20.85
CA TYR A 543 -11.75 -11.46 21.27
C TYR A 543 -11.84 -12.78 20.52
N THR A 544 -12.37 -13.80 21.19
CA THR A 544 -12.60 -15.13 20.65
C THR A 544 -13.90 -15.69 21.23
N LEU A 545 -14.51 -16.63 20.52
CA LEU A 545 -15.59 -17.44 21.11
C LEU A 545 -15.11 -18.07 22.42
N ASP A 546 -15.91 -17.91 23.45
CA ASP A 546 -15.71 -18.64 24.70
C ASP A 546 -16.21 -20.08 24.51
N LYS A 547 -15.27 -20.99 24.25
CA LYS A 547 -15.57 -22.42 24.20
C LYS A 547 -15.87 -22.86 25.63
N GLN A 548 -17.15 -22.88 26.00
CA GLN A 548 -17.56 -23.64 27.19
C GLN A 548 -17.07 -25.07 26.97
N GLU A 549 -16.16 -25.56 27.81
CA GLU A 549 -15.87 -26.99 27.86
C GLU A 549 -17.22 -27.71 28.11
N PRO A 550 -17.56 -28.73 27.34
CA PRO A 550 -18.77 -29.51 27.61
C PRO A 550 -18.67 -30.09 29.03
N LYS A 551 -19.61 -29.71 29.90
CA LYS A 551 -19.76 -30.23 31.27
C LYS A 551 -19.95 -31.72 31.26
#